data_c7e3621a91daf21192262365e6fa6c08
#
_entry.id   c7e3621a91daf21192262365e6fa6c08
#
_cell.length_a   1.000
_cell.length_b   1.000
_cell.length_c   1.000
_cell.angle_alpha   90.00
_cell.angle_beta   90.00
_cell.angle_gamma   90.00
#
_symmetry.space_group_name_H-M   'P 1'
#
loop_
_entity.id
_entity.type
_entity.pdbx_description
1 polymer ?
#
loop_
_entity_poly.entity_id
_entity_poly.type
_entity_poly.pdbx_seq_one_letter_code
_entity_poly.pdbx_strand_id
1 'polypeptide(L)'
;MKYHGFFLFILLFIFLSGCSPDIRNINSKGAAIICFGDSLTRGAGSEPGKDYPSFLGRELGMEVQNAGVNGNKSADGLARIERDVLSKNPRLVIVEFGANDFFQKVPPEETLANLGRIVDLIQEKGAAVVLVEVRTSLPMVSSSLKGLRNLAREKKALFIKDILSGIIFDPALKSDQIHPNSAGYEIMARRISKKIRPLLN
;
A
#
# COMPACT_ATOMS: atom_id res chain seq x y z
N MET A 1 -55.73 26.90 38.47
CA MET A 1 -54.30 26.70 38.52
C MET A 1 -53.92 25.80 37.34
N LYS A 2 -53.27 26.34 36.30
CA LYS A 2 -52.83 25.60 35.13
C LYS A 2 -51.31 25.40 35.23
N TYR A 3 -50.88 24.15 35.39
CA TYR A 3 -49.45 23.79 35.38
C TYR A 3 -49.00 23.64 33.92
N HIS A 4 -48.08 24.50 33.47
CA HIS A 4 -47.37 24.35 32.20
C HIS A 4 -46.11 23.50 32.44
N GLY A 5 -46.14 22.24 32.01
CA GLY A 5 -44.98 21.37 32.03
C GLY A 5 -44.00 21.81 30.94
N PHE A 6 -42.81 22.24 31.37
CA PHE A 6 -41.68 22.56 30.49
C PHE A 6 -40.95 21.27 30.16
N PHE A 7 -41.11 20.72 28.98
CA PHE A 7 -40.36 19.57 28.50
C PHE A 7 -38.97 20.03 28.00
N LEU A 8 -37.94 19.74 28.77
CA LEU A 8 -36.54 20.00 28.39
C LEU A 8 -36.07 18.88 27.47
N PHE A 9 -36.00 19.16 26.15
CA PHE A 9 -35.37 18.24 25.20
C PHE A 9 -33.85 18.32 25.33
N ILE A 10 -33.23 17.32 25.97
CA ILE A 10 -31.76 17.14 25.99
C ILE A 10 -31.39 16.50 24.65
N LEU A 11 -30.85 17.30 23.72
CA LEU A 11 -30.20 16.83 22.49
C LEU A 11 -28.83 16.19 22.86
N LEU A 12 -28.82 14.87 22.94
CA LEU A 12 -27.60 14.09 23.12
C LEU A 12 -26.82 14.11 21.80
N PHE A 13 -25.82 14.99 21.68
CA PHE A 13 -24.84 14.98 20.59
C PHE A 13 -23.92 13.77 20.77
N ILE A 14 -24.24 12.66 20.09
CA ILE A 14 -23.31 11.53 19.95
C ILE A 14 -22.23 11.97 18.97
N PHE A 15 -21.06 12.37 19.50
CA PHE A 15 -19.85 12.50 18.71
C PHE A 15 -19.46 11.09 18.25
N LEU A 16 -19.83 10.71 17.02
CA LEU A 16 -19.23 9.60 16.31
C LEU A 16 -17.76 9.99 16.02
N SER A 17 -16.88 9.77 16.98
CA SER A 17 -15.45 9.78 16.74
C SER A 17 -15.20 8.67 15.73
N GLY A 18 -15.10 9.01 14.45
CA GLY A 18 -14.64 8.12 13.41
C GLY A 18 -13.28 7.59 13.83
N CYS A 19 -13.20 6.29 14.10
CA CYS A 19 -11.95 5.63 14.47
C CYS A 19 -11.04 5.69 13.24
N SER A 20 -10.24 6.76 13.12
CA SER A 20 -9.16 6.82 12.12
C SER A 20 -8.21 5.65 12.42
N PRO A 21 -7.77 4.90 11.42
CA PRO A 21 -6.82 3.83 11.67
C PRO A 21 -5.58 4.39 12.36
N ASP A 22 -5.15 3.74 13.47
CA ASP A 22 -3.94 4.09 14.20
C ASP A 22 -2.71 3.69 13.33
N ILE A 23 -2.22 4.65 12.53
CA ILE A 23 -1.09 4.44 11.61
C ILE A 23 0.15 5.08 12.23
N ARG A 24 1.19 4.27 12.41
CA ARG A 24 2.47 4.73 12.95
C ARG A 24 3.12 5.73 11.99
N ASN A 25 3.69 6.81 12.55
CA ASN A 25 4.39 7.87 11.80
C ASN A 25 3.50 8.62 10.77
N ILE A 26 2.18 8.66 10.96
CA ILE A 26 1.28 9.37 10.06
C ILE A 26 1.66 10.86 9.86
N ASN A 27 2.26 11.47 10.88
CA ASN A 27 2.75 12.86 10.86
C ASN A 27 4.24 12.97 10.52
N SER A 28 4.78 12.00 9.75
CA SER A 28 6.19 12.00 9.33
C SER A 28 6.62 13.32 8.69
N LYS A 29 7.83 13.76 9.04
CA LYS A 29 8.47 14.97 8.48
C LYS A 29 9.40 14.66 7.32
N GLY A 30 9.49 13.43 6.86
CA GLY A 30 10.22 13.06 5.65
C GLY A 30 9.68 13.76 4.40
N ALA A 31 10.45 13.77 3.34
CA ALA A 31 10.11 14.46 2.09
C ALA A 31 9.57 13.50 1.02
N ALA A 32 10.14 12.29 0.92
CA ALA A 32 9.88 11.40 -0.21
C ALA A 32 8.67 10.47 0.00
N ILE A 33 7.85 10.35 -1.03
CA ILE A 33 6.89 9.24 -1.19
C ILE A 33 7.55 8.21 -2.09
N ILE A 34 7.67 6.97 -1.63
CA ILE A 34 8.41 5.93 -2.35
C ILE A 34 7.49 4.71 -2.54
N CYS A 35 7.41 4.22 -3.79
CA CYS A 35 6.82 2.93 -4.10
C CYS A 35 7.94 1.90 -4.19
N PHE A 36 7.94 0.93 -3.28
CA PHE A 36 8.98 -0.06 -3.09
C PHE A 36 8.43 -1.47 -3.31
N GLY A 37 8.90 -2.15 -4.35
CA GLY A 37 8.30 -3.41 -4.76
C GLY A 37 9.03 -4.13 -5.88
N ASP A 38 8.29 -4.99 -6.55
CA ASP A 38 8.78 -5.84 -7.63
C ASP A 38 8.41 -5.29 -9.04
N SER A 39 8.07 -6.18 -9.97
CA SER A 39 7.71 -5.84 -11.35
C SER A 39 6.42 -5.01 -11.46
N LEU A 40 5.47 -5.21 -10.55
CA LEU A 40 4.26 -4.39 -10.52
C LEU A 40 4.59 -2.95 -10.15
N THR A 41 5.46 -2.75 -9.17
CA THR A 41 5.94 -1.42 -8.81
C THR A 41 6.80 -0.82 -9.92
N ARG A 42 7.67 -1.62 -10.56
CA ARG A 42 8.48 -1.17 -11.71
C ARG A 42 7.62 -0.72 -12.88
N GLY A 43 6.44 -1.29 -13.06
CA GLY A 43 5.53 -1.00 -14.17
C GLY A 43 5.74 -1.92 -15.37
N ALA A 44 6.09 -3.21 -15.14
CA ALA A 44 6.22 -4.18 -16.22
C ALA A 44 4.90 -4.26 -17.01
N GLY A 45 5.00 -4.20 -18.35
CA GLY A 45 3.84 -4.22 -19.26
C GLY A 45 3.21 -2.85 -19.53
N SER A 46 3.68 -1.77 -18.91
CA SER A 46 3.26 -0.40 -19.23
C SER A 46 4.24 0.30 -20.17
N GLU A 47 3.77 1.35 -20.82
CA GLU A 47 4.62 2.30 -21.52
C GLU A 47 5.47 3.13 -20.54
N PRO A 48 6.62 3.67 -20.97
CA PRO A 48 7.46 4.53 -20.12
C PRO A 48 6.66 5.69 -19.49
N GLY A 49 6.80 5.87 -18.17
CA GLY A 49 6.09 6.90 -17.40
C GLY A 49 4.59 6.64 -17.19
N LYS A 50 4.12 5.41 -17.52
CA LYS A 50 2.74 4.95 -17.30
C LYS A 50 2.65 3.80 -16.30
N ASP A 51 3.65 3.65 -15.43
CA ASP A 51 3.62 2.82 -14.23
C ASP A 51 2.76 3.47 -13.13
N TYR A 52 2.32 2.68 -12.14
CA TYR A 52 1.44 3.25 -11.09
C TYR A 52 2.12 4.31 -10.22
N PRO A 53 3.42 4.26 -9.88
CA PRO A 53 4.09 5.36 -9.19
C PRO A 53 4.04 6.68 -9.94
N SER A 54 4.25 6.65 -11.26
CA SER A 54 4.16 7.85 -12.13
C SER A 54 2.73 8.40 -12.19
N PHE A 55 1.71 7.53 -12.30
CA PHE A 55 0.30 7.95 -12.21
C PHE A 55 -0.04 8.49 -10.83
N LEU A 56 0.46 7.85 -9.77
CA LEU A 56 0.22 8.28 -8.39
C LEU A 56 0.80 9.68 -8.13
N GLY A 57 1.98 9.96 -8.65
CA GLY A 57 2.58 11.29 -8.58
C GLY A 57 1.70 12.37 -9.21
N ARG A 58 1.17 12.09 -10.41
CA ARG A 58 0.22 12.99 -11.08
C ARG A 58 -1.09 13.18 -10.30
N GLU A 59 -1.66 12.09 -9.78
CA GLU A 59 -2.89 12.11 -8.97
C GLU A 59 -2.73 12.92 -7.68
N LEU A 60 -1.57 12.86 -7.06
CA LEU A 60 -1.30 13.58 -5.79
C LEU A 60 -0.80 15.00 -6.02
N GLY A 61 -0.28 15.34 -7.21
CA GLY A 61 0.46 16.57 -7.46
C GLY A 61 1.79 16.61 -6.71
N MET A 62 2.42 15.45 -6.45
CA MET A 62 3.64 15.28 -5.66
C MET A 62 4.62 14.37 -6.39
N GLU A 63 5.92 14.52 -6.09
CA GLU A 63 6.92 13.58 -6.56
C GLU A 63 6.74 12.22 -5.85
N VAL A 64 6.68 11.14 -6.64
CA VAL A 64 6.64 9.75 -6.16
C VAL A 64 7.79 9.00 -6.81
N GLN A 65 8.67 8.46 -5.98
CA GLN A 65 9.83 7.70 -6.45
C GLN A 65 9.45 6.24 -6.71
N ASN A 66 9.83 5.74 -7.88
CA ASN A 66 9.67 4.34 -8.24
C ASN A 66 10.92 3.55 -7.86
N ALA A 67 10.84 2.73 -6.82
CA ALA A 67 11.88 1.80 -6.36
C ALA A 67 11.49 0.33 -6.63
N GLY A 68 10.78 0.07 -7.74
CA GLY A 68 10.45 -1.26 -8.21
C GLY A 68 11.58 -1.93 -8.97
N VAL A 69 11.80 -3.23 -8.75
CA VAL A 69 12.78 -4.06 -9.48
C VAL A 69 12.13 -5.38 -9.89
N ASN A 70 12.15 -5.66 -11.20
CA ASN A 70 11.54 -6.88 -11.74
C ASN A 70 12.10 -8.14 -11.07
N GLY A 71 11.21 -9.08 -10.74
CA GLY A 71 11.58 -10.38 -10.19
C GLY A 71 12.00 -10.39 -8.73
N ASN A 72 12.08 -9.22 -8.05
CA ASN A 72 12.50 -9.16 -6.66
C ASN A 72 11.51 -9.87 -5.73
N LYS A 73 12.08 -10.63 -4.81
CA LYS A 73 11.42 -11.20 -3.63
C LYS A 73 11.49 -10.23 -2.45
N SER A 74 10.78 -10.57 -1.38
CA SER A 74 10.85 -9.84 -0.12
C SER A 74 12.27 -9.74 0.44
N ALA A 75 13.07 -10.81 0.33
CA ALA A 75 14.49 -10.84 0.74
C ALA A 75 15.35 -9.87 -0.09
N ASP A 76 15.13 -9.80 -1.42
CA ASP A 76 15.86 -8.87 -2.29
C ASP A 76 15.50 -7.40 -1.94
N GLY A 77 14.21 -7.15 -1.65
CA GLY A 77 13.77 -5.87 -1.12
C GLY A 77 14.50 -5.51 0.17
N LEU A 78 14.54 -6.42 1.14
CA LEU A 78 15.24 -6.21 2.41
C LEU A 78 16.75 -5.90 2.21
N ALA A 79 17.40 -6.58 1.28
CA ALA A 79 18.83 -6.37 1.00
C ALA A 79 19.16 -4.98 0.42
N ARG A 80 18.20 -4.33 -0.28
CA ARG A 80 18.42 -3.02 -0.92
C ARG A 80 17.70 -1.85 -0.24
N ILE A 81 17.01 -2.09 0.87
CA ILE A 81 16.14 -1.08 1.52
C ILE A 81 16.91 0.18 1.93
N GLU A 82 18.13 0.04 2.44
CA GLU A 82 18.94 1.20 2.86
C GLU A 82 19.20 2.15 1.68
N ARG A 83 19.67 1.60 0.57
CA ARG A 83 20.01 2.36 -0.64
C ARG A 83 18.78 2.99 -1.29
N ASP A 84 17.69 2.23 -1.41
CA ASP A 84 16.56 2.60 -2.27
C ASP A 84 15.44 3.32 -1.52
N VAL A 85 15.43 3.24 -0.19
CA VAL A 85 14.37 3.79 0.66
C VAL A 85 14.91 4.65 1.79
N LEU A 86 15.70 4.08 2.72
CA LEU A 86 16.00 4.73 3.99
C LEU A 86 16.92 5.95 3.82
N SER A 87 17.85 5.92 2.85
CA SER A 87 18.74 7.04 2.51
C SER A 87 17.99 8.23 1.84
N LYS A 88 16.72 8.06 1.43
CA LYS A 88 15.95 9.07 0.69
C LYS A 88 15.09 9.96 1.57
N ASN A 89 15.23 9.92 2.90
CA ASN A 89 14.40 10.65 3.84
C ASN A 89 12.89 10.41 3.60
N PRO A 90 12.41 9.16 3.71
CA PRO A 90 11.05 8.81 3.37
C PRO A 90 10.03 9.45 4.33
N ARG A 91 8.91 9.94 3.79
CA ARG A 91 7.69 10.32 4.51
C ARG A 91 6.70 9.16 4.55
N LEU A 92 6.51 8.53 3.39
CA LEU A 92 5.56 7.45 3.18
C LEU A 92 6.17 6.43 2.23
N VAL A 93 6.10 5.15 2.59
CA VAL A 93 6.56 4.06 1.72
C VAL A 93 5.42 3.10 1.45
N ILE A 94 5.15 2.89 0.17
CA ILE A 94 4.19 1.89 -0.32
C ILE A 94 4.99 0.64 -0.65
N VAL A 95 4.75 -0.45 0.11
CA VAL A 95 5.49 -1.71 0.03
C VAL A 95 4.63 -2.77 -0.65
N GLU A 96 5.15 -3.35 -1.73
CA GLU A 96 4.47 -4.33 -2.56
C GLU A 96 5.45 -5.44 -2.96
N PHE A 97 5.38 -6.60 -2.28
CA PHE A 97 6.15 -7.81 -2.55
C PHE A 97 5.36 -9.06 -2.19
N GLY A 98 5.83 -10.22 -2.64
CA GLY A 98 5.38 -11.54 -2.23
C GLY A 98 4.90 -12.43 -3.37
N ALA A 99 4.56 -11.88 -4.54
CA ALA A 99 4.20 -12.70 -5.70
C ALA A 99 5.40 -13.53 -6.18
N ASN A 100 6.59 -12.93 -6.27
CA ASN A 100 7.81 -13.64 -6.66
C ASN A 100 8.28 -14.62 -5.59
N ASP A 101 8.06 -14.34 -4.31
CA ASP A 101 8.32 -15.27 -3.20
C ASP A 101 7.52 -16.57 -3.43
N PHE A 102 6.22 -16.43 -3.71
CA PHE A 102 5.38 -17.58 -4.01
C PHE A 102 5.87 -18.37 -5.24
N PHE A 103 6.15 -17.71 -6.37
CA PHE A 103 6.61 -18.37 -7.59
C PHE A 103 7.95 -19.08 -7.42
N GLN A 104 8.80 -18.57 -6.54
CA GLN A 104 10.10 -19.17 -6.19
C GLN A 104 10.05 -20.10 -4.97
N LYS A 105 8.83 -20.44 -4.50
CA LYS A 105 8.58 -21.39 -3.40
C LYS A 105 9.22 -20.98 -2.06
N VAL A 106 9.37 -19.67 -1.82
CA VAL A 106 9.75 -19.17 -0.50
C VAL A 106 8.61 -19.47 0.49
N PRO A 107 8.93 -20.00 1.69
CA PRO A 107 7.91 -20.23 2.71
C PRO A 107 7.13 -18.94 3.05
N PRO A 108 5.80 -18.98 3.17
CA PRO A 108 4.99 -17.80 3.49
C PRO A 108 5.41 -17.08 4.78
N GLU A 109 5.84 -17.83 5.79
CA GLU A 109 6.36 -17.30 7.06
C GLU A 109 7.65 -16.50 6.87
N GLU A 110 8.55 -16.93 5.98
CA GLU A 110 9.77 -16.20 5.64
C GLU A 110 9.43 -14.89 4.90
N THR A 111 8.51 -14.96 3.93
CA THR A 111 8.02 -13.76 3.23
C THR A 111 7.44 -12.74 4.21
N LEU A 112 6.59 -13.18 5.15
CA LEU A 112 5.99 -12.30 6.16
C LEU A 112 7.04 -11.76 7.14
N ALA A 113 8.05 -12.55 7.52
CA ALA A 113 9.14 -12.09 8.37
C ALA A 113 9.97 -11.00 7.68
N ASN A 114 10.32 -11.19 6.40
CA ASN A 114 11.04 -10.19 5.61
C ASN A 114 10.24 -8.89 5.47
N LEU A 115 8.92 -9.00 5.16
CA LEU A 115 8.03 -7.83 5.09
C LEU A 115 7.90 -7.14 6.43
N GLY A 116 7.81 -7.88 7.53
CA GLY A 116 7.81 -7.34 8.90
C GLY A 116 9.07 -6.54 9.18
N ARG A 117 10.24 -7.05 8.80
CA ARG A 117 11.52 -6.35 8.97
C ARG A 117 11.63 -5.11 8.10
N ILE A 118 11.15 -5.16 6.85
CA ILE A 118 11.05 -3.99 5.96
C ILE A 118 10.21 -2.89 6.62
N VAL A 119 9.03 -3.24 7.14
CA VAL A 119 8.16 -2.29 7.83
C VAL A 119 8.84 -1.67 9.04
N ASP A 120 9.49 -2.48 9.88
CA ASP A 120 10.19 -2.01 11.07
C ASP A 120 11.27 -0.97 10.72
N LEU A 121 12.13 -1.28 9.74
CA LEU A 121 13.20 -0.39 9.31
C LEU A 121 12.67 0.96 8.78
N ILE A 122 11.60 0.93 7.99
CA ILE A 122 10.96 2.13 7.47
C ILE A 122 10.36 2.97 8.62
N GLN A 123 9.70 2.31 9.57
CA GLN A 123 9.09 2.99 10.70
C GLN A 123 10.11 3.50 11.71
N GLU A 124 11.22 2.80 11.91
CA GLU A 124 12.38 3.27 12.70
C GLU A 124 12.98 4.55 12.10
N LYS A 125 12.95 4.69 10.76
CA LYS A 125 13.36 5.91 10.05
C LYS A 125 12.35 7.05 10.17
N GLY A 126 11.20 6.83 10.80
CA GLY A 126 10.15 7.83 11.01
C GLY A 126 9.14 7.97 9.87
N ALA A 127 9.14 7.06 8.89
CA ALA A 127 8.18 7.06 7.79
C ALA A 127 6.92 6.23 8.10
N ALA A 128 5.77 6.63 7.51
CA ALA A 128 4.58 5.81 7.49
C ALA A 128 4.68 4.71 6.43
N VAL A 129 4.00 3.58 6.66
CA VAL A 129 4.01 2.44 5.74
C VAL A 129 2.62 2.09 5.26
N VAL A 130 2.53 1.78 3.96
CA VAL A 130 1.38 1.18 3.31
C VAL A 130 1.77 -0.20 2.81
N LEU A 131 1.13 -1.25 3.31
CA LEU A 131 1.28 -2.61 2.78
C LEU A 131 0.19 -2.89 1.75
N VAL A 132 0.59 -3.28 0.55
CA VAL A 132 -0.32 -3.54 -0.58
C VAL A 132 -0.42 -5.04 -0.82
N GLU A 133 -1.64 -5.57 -0.76
CA GLU A 133 -1.92 -6.95 -1.13
C GLU A 133 -2.13 -7.05 -2.63
N VAL A 134 -1.43 -7.99 -3.25
CA VAL A 134 -1.61 -8.39 -4.64
C VAL A 134 -2.34 -9.72 -4.69
N ARG A 135 -3.49 -9.74 -5.37
CA ARG A 135 -4.18 -10.97 -5.72
C ARG A 135 -4.12 -11.17 -7.22
N THR A 136 -3.54 -12.27 -7.63
CA THR A 136 -3.48 -12.68 -9.03
C THR A 136 -4.66 -13.58 -9.40
N SER A 137 -4.76 -13.94 -10.68
CA SER A 137 -5.69 -14.97 -11.15
C SER A 137 -5.41 -16.36 -10.56
N LEU A 138 -4.27 -16.55 -9.91
CA LEU A 138 -3.87 -17.79 -9.25
C LEU A 138 -4.26 -17.74 -7.76
N PRO A 139 -5.29 -18.47 -7.32
CA PRO A 139 -5.76 -18.46 -5.93
C PRO A 139 -4.68 -18.80 -4.90
N MET A 140 -3.70 -19.62 -5.30
CA MET A 140 -2.58 -20.04 -4.45
C MET A 140 -1.64 -18.89 -4.08
N VAL A 141 -1.38 -17.93 -5.00
CA VAL A 141 -0.60 -16.72 -4.68
C VAL A 141 -1.31 -15.89 -3.61
N SER A 142 -2.61 -15.71 -3.76
CA SER A 142 -3.43 -14.98 -2.79
C SER A 142 -3.48 -15.65 -1.42
N SER A 143 -3.33 -16.97 -1.35
CA SER A 143 -3.31 -17.70 -0.08
C SER A 143 -1.98 -17.59 0.66
N SER A 144 -0.86 -17.41 -0.05
CA SER A 144 0.47 -17.30 0.55
C SER A 144 0.64 -16.03 1.40
N LEU A 145 -0.15 -14.99 1.15
CA LEU A 145 -0.09 -13.72 1.88
C LEU A 145 -1.23 -13.53 2.89
N LYS A 146 -1.87 -14.61 3.35
CA LYS A 146 -2.98 -14.52 4.33
C LYS A 146 -2.63 -13.74 5.60
N GLY A 147 -1.37 -13.76 6.02
CA GLY A 147 -0.88 -13.03 7.20
C GLY A 147 -0.69 -11.53 6.99
N LEU A 148 -0.67 -11.02 5.74
CA LEU A 148 -0.27 -9.64 5.44
C LEU A 148 -1.17 -8.59 6.11
N ARG A 149 -2.48 -8.82 6.16
CA ARG A 149 -3.42 -7.94 6.87
C ARG A 149 -3.16 -7.89 8.37
N ASN A 150 -2.83 -9.05 8.97
CA ASN A 150 -2.52 -9.14 10.39
C ASN A 150 -1.20 -8.45 10.68
N LEU A 151 -0.19 -8.64 9.84
CA LEU A 151 1.08 -7.93 9.91
C LEU A 151 0.88 -6.41 9.83
N ALA A 152 0.06 -5.93 8.88
CA ALA A 152 -0.24 -4.50 8.76
C ALA A 152 -0.87 -3.93 10.04
N ARG A 153 -1.83 -4.65 10.64
CA ARG A 153 -2.48 -4.25 11.89
C ARG A 153 -1.50 -4.23 13.06
N GLU A 154 -0.69 -5.27 13.20
CA GLU A 154 0.32 -5.40 14.26
C GLU A 154 1.34 -4.27 14.19
N LYS A 155 1.82 -3.96 12.99
CA LYS A 155 2.80 -2.90 12.74
C LYS A 155 2.20 -1.50 12.61
N LYS A 156 0.88 -1.34 12.77
CA LYS A 156 0.18 -0.06 12.58
C LYS A 156 0.49 0.56 11.21
N ALA A 157 0.52 -0.26 10.16
CA ALA A 157 0.65 0.15 8.77
C ALA A 157 -0.72 0.21 8.08
N LEU A 158 -0.89 1.11 7.11
CA LEU A 158 -2.09 1.10 6.28
C LEU A 158 -2.09 -0.16 5.40
N PHE A 159 -3.23 -0.85 5.33
CA PHE A 159 -3.40 -2.01 4.48
C PHE A 159 -4.31 -1.70 3.29
N ILE A 160 -3.81 -1.96 2.07
CA ILE A 160 -4.60 -1.90 0.84
C ILE A 160 -4.79 -3.31 0.32
N LYS A 161 -6.06 -3.76 0.38
CA LYS A 161 -6.45 -5.10 -0.07
C LYS A 161 -6.58 -5.13 -1.59
N ASP A 162 -6.10 -6.22 -2.20
CA ASP A 162 -6.40 -6.62 -3.58
C ASP A 162 -6.34 -5.48 -4.60
N ILE A 163 -5.13 -4.94 -4.77
CA ILE A 163 -4.92 -3.78 -5.65
C ILE A 163 -5.25 -4.09 -7.13
N LEU A 164 -5.17 -5.37 -7.53
CA LEU A 164 -5.46 -5.84 -8.89
C LEU A 164 -6.92 -6.25 -9.13
N SER A 165 -7.81 -6.09 -8.16
CA SER A 165 -9.23 -6.47 -8.29
C SER A 165 -9.86 -5.92 -9.56
N GLY A 166 -10.45 -6.79 -10.39
CA GLY A 166 -11.07 -6.42 -11.66
C GLY A 166 -10.09 -6.01 -12.78
N ILE A 167 -8.78 -5.90 -12.51
CA ILE A 167 -7.77 -5.56 -13.52
C ILE A 167 -7.26 -6.84 -14.21
N ILE A 168 -6.81 -7.80 -13.41
CA ILE A 168 -6.10 -8.97 -13.94
C ILE A 168 -6.99 -9.93 -14.71
N PHE A 169 -8.30 -9.82 -14.57
CA PHE A 169 -9.28 -10.62 -15.30
C PHE A 169 -9.81 -9.91 -16.57
N ASP A 170 -9.54 -8.62 -16.73
CA ASP A 170 -9.97 -7.84 -17.90
C ASP A 170 -8.82 -7.77 -18.94
N PRO A 171 -9.01 -8.37 -20.13
CA PRO A 171 -8.00 -8.32 -21.20
C PRO A 171 -7.64 -6.90 -21.63
N ALA A 172 -8.54 -5.92 -21.50
CA ALA A 172 -8.29 -4.52 -21.84
C ALA A 172 -7.37 -3.80 -20.84
N LEU A 173 -7.14 -4.37 -19.65
CA LEU A 173 -6.39 -3.74 -18.56
C LEU A 173 -5.06 -4.43 -18.25
N LYS A 174 -4.69 -5.46 -18.99
CA LYS A 174 -3.47 -6.24 -18.76
C LYS A 174 -2.60 -6.35 -20.01
N SER A 175 -1.31 -6.56 -19.80
CA SER A 175 -0.33 -6.80 -20.86
C SER A 175 -0.02 -8.29 -21.03
N ASP A 176 -0.09 -9.05 -19.92
CA ASP A 176 0.12 -10.50 -19.90
C ASP A 176 -0.76 -11.16 -18.81
N GLN A 177 -0.40 -12.34 -18.33
CA GLN A 177 -1.21 -13.09 -17.34
C GLN A 177 -1.17 -12.51 -15.94
N ILE A 178 -0.15 -11.71 -15.60
CA ILE A 178 0.10 -11.21 -14.24
C ILE A 178 0.34 -9.70 -14.15
N HIS A 179 0.67 -9.03 -15.26
CA HIS A 179 0.95 -7.60 -15.26
C HIS A 179 -0.19 -6.79 -15.89
N PRO A 180 -0.59 -5.67 -15.27
CA PRO A 180 -1.42 -4.67 -15.91
C PRO A 180 -0.73 -4.03 -17.12
N ASN A 181 -1.51 -3.47 -18.03
CA ASN A 181 -1.04 -2.48 -18.98
C ASN A 181 -1.15 -1.06 -18.39
N SER A 182 -0.82 -0.03 -19.15
CA SER A 182 -0.87 1.36 -18.71
C SER A 182 -2.24 1.76 -18.09
N ALA A 183 -3.35 1.32 -18.67
CA ALA A 183 -4.70 1.60 -18.16
C ALA A 183 -4.95 0.90 -16.81
N GLY A 184 -4.50 -0.35 -16.66
CA GLY A 184 -4.58 -1.09 -15.41
C GLY A 184 -3.75 -0.42 -14.30
N TYR A 185 -2.54 0.04 -14.60
CA TYR A 185 -1.70 0.78 -13.65
C TYR A 185 -2.30 2.12 -13.23
N GLU A 186 -2.98 2.81 -14.13
CA GLU A 186 -3.71 4.04 -13.77
C GLU A 186 -4.82 3.77 -12.73
N ILE A 187 -5.55 2.65 -12.89
CA ILE A 187 -6.56 2.24 -11.90
C ILE A 187 -5.91 1.91 -10.55
N MET A 188 -4.76 1.21 -10.54
CA MET A 188 -4.01 0.95 -9.31
C MET A 188 -3.63 2.26 -8.61
N ALA A 189 -3.07 3.22 -9.34
CA ALA A 189 -2.69 4.52 -8.80
C ALA A 189 -3.86 5.26 -8.15
N ARG A 190 -5.02 5.31 -8.82
CA ARG A 190 -6.23 5.94 -8.25
C ARG A 190 -6.71 5.25 -6.97
N ARG A 191 -6.64 3.93 -6.89
CA ARG A 191 -6.98 3.16 -5.68
C ARG A 191 -6.05 3.49 -4.52
N ILE A 192 -4.74 3.55 -4.78
CA ILE A 192 -3.73 3.92 -3.78
C ILE A 192 -3.94 5.37 -3.35
N SER A 193 -4.04 6.32 -4.30
CA SER A 193 -4.27 7.74 -4.04
C SER A 193 -5.45 7.96 -3.10
N LYS A 194 -6.60 7.35 -3.40
CA LYS A 194 -7.80 7.44 -2.56
C LYS A 194 -7.56 7.04 -1.11
N LYS A 195 -6.68 6.06 -0.87
CA LYS A 195 -6.38 5.53 0.47
C LYS A 195 -5.34 6.34 1.22
N ILE A 196 -4.33 6.88 0.51
CA ILE A 196 -3.21 7.58 1.16
C ILE A 196 -3.39 9.10 1.24
N ARG A 197 -4.24 9.71 0.40
CA ARG A 197 -4.48 11.15 0.42
C ARG A 197 -4.81 11.70 1.81
N PRO A 198 -5.65 11.03 2.64
CA PRO A 198 -5.90 11.49 4.01
C PRO A 198 -4.70 11.44 4.94
N LEU A 199 -3.62 10.71 4.58
CA LEU A 199 -2.38 10.61 5.36
C LEU A 199 -1.36 11.71 5.00
N LEU A 200 -1.61 12.48 3.95
CA LEU A 200 -0.68 13.46 3.41
C LEU A 200 -1.05 14.91 3.78
N ASN A 201 -2.23 15.10 4.37
CA ASN A 201 -2.75 16.40 4.84
C ASN A 201 -2.16 16.78 6.19
#